data_7687ec748bfe5486a109ea115896e8f5
#
_entry.id   7687ec748bfe5486a109ea115896e8f5
#
_cell.length_a   1.000
_cell.length_b   1.000
_cell.length_c   1.000
_cell.angle_alpha   90.00
_cell.angle_beta   90.00
_cell.angle_gamma   90.00
#
_symmetry.space_group_name_H-M   'P 1'
#
loop_
_entity.id
_entity.type
_entity.pdbx_description
1 polymer ?
#
loop_
_entity_poly.entity_id
_entity_poly.type
_entity_poly.pdbx_seq_one_letter_code
_entity_poly.pdbx_strand_id
1 'polypeptide(L)'
;MKLKFEKNIQFTRTIKADNRLREFNFRKLGGLQEGVFTIDVVDDRGNRIMFKMQKADNVWKIVNQPLPDWVLKSEKIFHELIEEELQQQA
;
A
#
# COMPACT_ATOMS: atom_id res chain seq x y z
N MET A 1 12.83 -26.57 -17.99
CA MET A 1 12.77 -25.17 -17.58
C MET A 1 11.62 -24.92 -16.64
N LYS A 2 11.90 -24.23 -15.61
CA LYS A 2 10.93 -23.97 -14.58
C LYS A 2 10.27 -22.62 -14.78
N LEU A 3 8.97 -22.63 -14.93
CA LEU A 3 8.24 -21.39 -15.03
C LEU A 3 8.01 -20.84 -13.64
N LYS A 4 8.42 -19.63 -13.44
CA LYS A 4 8.15 -18.92 -12.21
C LYS A 4 6.95 -18.04 -12.41
N PHE A 5 5.89 -18.36 -11.69
CA PHE A 5 4.74 -17.48 -11.67
C PHE A 5 4.88 -16.55 -10.49
N GLU A 6 4.97 -15.28 -10.79
CA GLU A 6 5.02 -14.29 -9.75
C GLU A 6 3.61 -13.85 -9.46
N LYS A 7 3.20 -14.08 -8.24
CA LYS A 7 1.85 -13.75 -7.82
C LYS A 7 1.72 -12.25 -7.61
N ASN A 8 0.60 -11.73 -8.07
CA ASN A 8 0.20 -10.40 -7.68
C ASN A 8 -0.28 -10.45 -6.24
N ILE A 9 0.14 -9.47 -5.45
CA ILE A 9 -0.30 -9.34 -4.07
C ILE A 9 -1.38 -8.28 -4.03
N GLN A 10 -2.50 -8.62 -3.41
CA GLN A 10 -3.64 -7.72 -3.38
C GLN A 10 -4.40 -7.93 -2.09
N PHE A 11 -4.64 -6.85 -1.35
CA PHE A 11 -5.39 -6.94 -0.10
C PHE A 11 -6.00 -5.60 0.25
N THR A 12 -7.00 -5.63 1.10
CA THR A 12 -7.71 -4.44 1.55
C THR A 12 -7.68 -4.39 3.07
N ARG A 13 -7.47 -3.21 3.61
CA ARG A 13 -7.51 -2.99 5.05
C ARG A 13 -8.31 -1.74 5.35
N THR A 14 -9.08 -1.80 6.42
CA THR A 14 -9.80 -0.65 6.92
C THR A 14 -8.95 0.02 7.97
N ILE A 15 -8.68 1.30 7.77
CA ILE A 15 -7.82 2.08 8.65
C ILE A 15 -8.57 3.33 9.06
N LYS A 16 -8.48 3.68 10.33
CA LYS A 16 -9.04 4.93 10.80
C LYS A 16 -8.10 6.07 10.42
N ALA A 17 -8.58 6.95 9.55
CA ALA A 17 -7.81 8.08 9.08
C ALA A 17 -8.72 9.30 9.04
N ASP A 18 -8.29 10.39 9.66
CA ASP A 18 -9.07 11.62 9.75
C ASP A 18 -10.46 11.36 10.38
N ASN A 19 -10.45 10.64 11.52
CA ASN A 19 -11.64 10.31 12.30
C ASN A 19 -12.69 9.47 11.57
N ARG A 20 -12.31 8.80 10.49
CA ARG A 20 -13.21 7.95 9.72
C ARG A 20 -12.54 6.65 9.38
N LEU A 21 -13.33 5.60 9.34
CA LEU A 21 -12.84 4.32 8.83
C LEU A 21 -12.84 4.38 7.31
N ARG A 22 -11.70 4.09 6.71
CA ARG A 22 -11.54 4.11 5.26
C ARG A 22 -10.91 2.81 4.80
N GLU A 23 -11.38 2.33 3.65
CA GLU A 23 -10.82 1.13 3.04
C GLU A 23 -9.69 1.51 2.12
N PHE A 24 -8.50 0.97 2.41
CA PHE A 24 -7.34 1.15 1.57
C PHE A 24 -7.07 -0.15 0.83
N ASN A 25 -6.92 -0.06 -0.47
CA ASN A 25 -6.63 -1.20 -1.32
C ASN A 25 -5.15 -1.17 -1.67
N PHE A 26 -4.48 -2.27 -1.40
CA PHE A 26 -3.04 -2.41 -1.63
C PHE A 26 -2.82 -3.41 -2.75
N ARG A 27 -1.97 -3.06 -3.70
CA ARG A 27 -1.69 -3.91 -4.84
C ARG A 27 -0.22 -3.84 -5.22
N LYS A 28 0.37 -5.01 -5.39
CA LYS A 28 1.72 -5.10 -5.91
C LYS A 28 1.69 -6.05 -7.10
N LEU A 29 2.00 -5.52 -8.28
CA LEU A 29 1.99 -6.31 -9.50
C LEU A 29 3.35 -6.97 -9.71
N GLY A 30 3.31 -8.19 -10.20
CA GLY A 30 4.47 -8.93 -10.69
C GLY A 30 5.67 -8.97 -9.78
N GLY A 31 5.98 -10.04 -9.20
CA GLY A 31 7.23 -10.37 -8.58
C GLY A 31 7.69 -9.54 -7.40
N LEU A 32 8.72 -10.08 -6.80
CA LEU A 32 9.30 -9.50 -5.59
C LEU A 32 10.38 -8.48 -5.87
N GLN A 33 10.76 -8.32 -7.12
CA GLN A 33 11.95 -7.56 -7.45
C GLN A 33 11.76 -6.06 -7.33
N GLU A 34 10.56 -5.61 -7.57
CA GLU A 34 10.28 -4.19 -7.45
C GLU A 34 9.47 -3.97 -6.21
N GLY A 35 10.07 -3.40 -5.21
CA GLY A 35 9.36 -3.16 -3.97
C GLY A 35 8.44 -1.97 -4.08
N VAL A 36 7.40 -2.06 -4.91
CA VAL A 36 6.44 -0.98 -5.09
C VAL A 36 5.03 -1.49 -4.90
N PHE A 37 4.29 -0.83 -4.02
CA PHE A 37 2.85 -1.03 -3.87
C PHE A 37 2.12 0.16 -4.42
N THR A 38 1.00 -0.11 -5.08
CA THR A 38 0.04 0.93 -5.46
C THR A 38 -1.11 0.84 -4.48
N ILE A 39 -1.46 1.95 -3.89
CA ILE A 39 -2.50 2.01 -2.87
C ILE A 39 -3.55 3.00 -3.32
N ASP A 40 -4.82 2.66 -3.10
CA ASP A 40 -5.87 3.60 -3.39
C ASP A 40 -6.90 3.63 -2.29
N VAL A 41 -7.58 4.76 -2.19
CA VAL A 41 -8.62 5.02 -1.21
C VAL A 41 -9.55 6.07 -1.80
N VAL A 42 -10.79 6.06 -1.35
CA VAL A 42 -11.78 7.06 -1.79
C VAL A 42 -11.92 8.12 -0.69
N ASP A 43 -11.88 9.38 -1.09
CA ASP A 43 -12.03 10.50 -0.14
C ASP A 43 -13.52 10.77 0.15
N ASP A 44 -13.78 11.81 0.94
CA ASP A 44 -15.13 12.14 1.38
C ASP A 44 -16.04 12.61 0.25
N ARG A 45 -15.46 13.01 -0.86
CA ARG A 45 -16.21 13.46 -2.03
C ARG A 45 -16.40 12.35 -3.07
N GLY A 46 -15.92 11.16 -2.77
CA GLY A 46 -15.98 10.06 -3.72
C GLY A 46 -14.85 10.06 -4.74
N ASN A 47 -13.84 10.90 -4.56
CA ASN A 47 -12.70 10.91 -5.45
C ASN A 47 -11.70 9.85 -5.06
N ARG A 48 -11.18 9.15 -6.06
CA ARG A 48 -10.19 8.12 -5.84
C ARG A 48 -8.81 8.74 -5.73
N ILE A 49 -8.13 8.44 -4.65
CA ILE A 49 -6.75 8.87 -4.42
C ILE A 49 -5.86 7.66 -4.61
N MET A 50 -4.89 7.76 -5.50
CA MET A 50 -3.93 6.69 -5.75
C MET A 50 -2.53 7.19 -5.45
N PHE A 51 -1.75 6.35 -4.80
CA PHE A 51 -0.37 6.69 -4.52
C PHE A 51 0.46 5.41 -4.48
N LYS A 52 1.78 5.58 -4.52
CA LYS A 52 2.71 4.46 -4.53
C LYS A 52 3.57 4.50 -3.28
N MET A 53 3.93 3.31 -2.80
CA MET A 53 4.90 3.17 -1.73
C MET A 53 6.05 2.31 -2.20
N GLN A 54 7.24 2.70 -1.82
CA GLN A 54 8.47 2.05 -2.23
C GLN A 54 9.28 1.70 -1.00
N LYS A 55 9.90 0.53 -1.03
CA LYS A 55 10.73 0.10 0.10
C LYS A 55 12.12 0.69 -0.03
N ALA A 56 12.56 1.39 1.00
CA ALA A 56 13.88 1.96 1.09
C ALA A 56 14.39 1.74 2.50
N ASP A 57 15.59 1.19 2.64
CA ASP A 57 16.20 0.91 3.95
C ASP A 57 15.26 0.09 4.85
N ASN A 58 14.62 -0.92 4.27
CA ASN A 58 13.70 -1.81 4.97
C ASN A 58 12.43 -1.16 5.47
N VAL A 59 12.11 0.03 4.98
CA VAL A 59 10.89 0.74 5.36
C VAL A 59 10.11 1.12 4.12
N TRP A 60 8.80 0.86 4.14
CA TRP A 60 7.92 1.28 3.07
C TRP A 60 7.57 2.74 3.24
N LYS A 61 7.87 3.53 2.23
CA LYS A 61 7.64 4.97 2.24
C LYS A 61 6.80 5.40 1.05
N ILE A 62 5.95 6.38 1.29
CA ILE A 62 5.14 6.97 0.22
C ILE A 62 6.09 7.69 -0.75
N VAL A 63 5.92 7.41 -2.03
CA VAL A 63 6.67 8.11 -3.07
C VAL A 63 6.22 9.56 -3.06
N ASN A 64 7.18 10.48 -3.10
CA ASN A 64 6.89 11.89 -2.95
C ASN A 64 5.90 12.39 -3.98
N GLN A 65 4.73 12.79 -3.50
CA GLN A 65 3.67 13.38 -4.31
C GLN A 65 2.70 14.13 -3.40
N PRO A 66 1.95 15.10 -3.93
CA PRO A 66 0.96 15.81 -3.11
C PRO A 66 -0.17 14.88 -2.71
N LEU A 67 -0.40 14.76 -1.41
CA LEU A 67 -1.44 13.90 -0.86
C LEU A 67 -2.07 14.59 0.35
N PRO A 68 -3.32 14.26 0.67
CA PRO A 68 -3.93 14.76 1.89
C PRO A 68 -3.13 14.37 3.14
N ASP A 69 -3.15 15.21 4.15
CA ASP A 69 -2.44 14.94 5.39
C ASP A 69 -2.82 13.63 6.03
N TRP A 70 -4.09 13.25 5.96
CA TRP A 70 -4.54 12.01 6.59
C TRP A 70 -3.97 10.77 5.89
N VAL A 71 -3.56 10.89 4.63
CA VAL A 71 -2.83 9.82 3.94
C VAL A 71 -1.40 9.81 4.44
N LEU A 72 -0.75 10.97 4.44
CA LEU A 72 0.67 11.05 4.85
C LEU A 72 0.87 10.61 6.29
N LYS A 73 -0.05 10.94 7.17
CA LYS A 73 0.03 10.55 8.59
C LYS A 73 -0.12 9.05 8.79
N SER A 74 -0.66 8.34 7.82
CA SER A 74 -0.87 6.90 7.92
C SER A 74 0.29 6.08 7.36
N GLU A 75 1.35 6.73 6.92
CA GLU A 75 2.47 6.06 6.25
C GLU A 75 3.04 4.91 7.08
N LYS A 76 3.23 5.14 8.37
CA LYS A 76 3.78 4.11 9.26
C LYS A 76 2.84 2.91 9.37
N ILE A 77 1.55 3.17 9.43
CA ILE A 77 0.55 2.11 9.50
C ILE A 77 0.59 1.28 8.21
N PHE A 78 0.68 1.95 7.08
CA PHE A 78 0.79 1.25 5.79
C PHE A 78 2.00 0.34 5.77
N HIS A 79 3.13 0.83 6.24
CA HIS A 79 4.35 0.02 6.31
C HIS A 79 4.11 -1.25 7.12
N GLU A 80 3.52 -1.12 8.30
CA GLU A 80 3.27 -2.26 9.17
C GLU A 80 2.32 -3.27 8.51
N LEU A 81 1.28 -2.79 7.86
CA LEU A 81 0.32 -3.66 7.19
C LEU A 81 0.92 -4.39 6.00
N ILE A 82 1.76 -3.70 5.23
CA ILE A 82 2.43 -4.33 4.10
C ILE A 82 3.39 -5.42 4.59
N GLU A 83 4.19 -5.11 5.62
CA GLU A 83 5.13 -6.09 6.16
C GLU A 83 4.41 -7.32 6.72
N GLU A 84 3.30 -7.11 7.40
CA GLU A 84 2.49 -8.19 7.92
C GLU A 84 1.96 -9.08 6.80
N GLU A 85 1.44 -8.46 5.74
CA GLU A 85 0.91 -9.21 4.62
C GLU A 85 2.00 -10.00 3.90
N LEU A 86 3.17 -9.38 3.71
CA LEU A 86 4.28 -10.06 3.04
C LEU A 86 4.77 -11.26 3.84
N GLN A 87 4.73 -11.19 5.16
CA GLN A 87 5.09 -12.32 6.00
C GLN A 87 4.10 -13.47 5.83
N GLN A 88 2.84 -13.16 5.66
CA GLN A 88 1.81 -14.17 5.46
C GLN A 88 1.92 -14.84 4.10
N GLN A 89 2.47 -14.13 3.12
CA GLN A 89 2.65 -14.65 1.77
C GLN A 89 3.91 -15.52 1.63
N ALA A 90 4.79 -15.44 2.57
CA ALA A 90 6.06 -16.16 2.53
C ALA A 90 5.90 -17.67 2.68
#